data_e04252695cb2689819c8acce2d8f7dee
#
_entry.id   e04252695cb2689819c8acce2d8f7dee
#
_cell.length_a   1.000
_cell.length_b   1.000
_cell.length_c   1.000
_cell.angle_alpha   90.00
_cell.angle_beta   90.00
_cell.angle_gamma   90.00
#
_symmetry.space_group_name_H-M   'P 1'
#
loop_
_entity.id
_entity.type
_entity.pdbx_description
1 polymer ?
#
loop_
_entity_poly.entity_id
_entity_poly.type
_entity_poly.pdbx_seq_one_letter_code
_entity_poly.pdbx_strand_id
1 'polypeptide(L)'
;MCIRDSSMIIPNNQPEAPLISAILEFDAYIDDEVLIEEKQKRIKNGSSIMYDTTAFNFTMMFGLPAITVDQKLESNLINWIPNPEVIEVTKDAVIWAVDGKDDRSVAFAARLLEQNVQVRIIDKNSNLSGHSLSRGSVAVIAMDNPSANNLHEIVESVAADLNVSVVSIESGFGPKELPDWGGRHFRLLKKPQIAI
;
A
#
# COMPACT_ATOMS: atom_id res chain seq x y z
N MET A 1 -25.25 -15.49 -5.47
CA MET A 1 -24.40 -15.38 -4.26
C MET A 1 -22.98 -15.60 -4.74
N CYS A 2 -22.21 -14.53 -4.96
CA CYS A 2 -20.81 -14.68 -5.38
C CYS A 2 -19.99 -15.08 -4.15
N ILE A 3 -19.54 -16.32 -4.12
CA ILE A 3 -18.52 -16.79 -3.19
C ILE A 3 -17.22 -16.12 -3.66
N ARG A 4 -16.67 -15.23 -2.85
CA ARG A 4 -15.31 -14.75 -3.07
C ARG A 4 -14.37 -15.87 -2.63
N ASP A 5 -13.64 -16.43 -3.57
CA ASP A 5 -12.79 -17.62 -3.36
C ASP A 5 -11.56 -17.39 -2.45
N SER A 6 -11.45 -16.23 -1.79
CA SER A 6 -10.32 -15.90 -0.93
C SER A 6 -10.76 -15.02 0.24
N SER A 7 -11.42 -15.64 1.21
CA SER A 7 -11.68 -14.97 2.50
C SER A 7 -10.68 -15.49 3.54
N MET A 8 -10.09 -14.56 4.29
CA MET A 8 -9.23 -14.90 5.42
C MET A 8 -10.08 -15.00 6.68
N ILE A 9 -9.85 -16.05 7.47
CA ILE A 9 -10.52 -16.27 8.74
C ILE A 9 -9.47 -16.18 9.84
N ILE A 10 -9.70 -15.32 10.81
CA ILE A 10 -8.86 -15.15 11.98
C ILE A 10 -9.62 -15.75 13.17
N PRO A 11 -9.20 -16.94 13.69
CA PRO A 11 -9.86 -17.54 14.85
C PRO A 11 -9.62 -16.69 16.10
N ASN A 12 -10.66 -16.43 16.87
CA ASN A 12 -10.57 -15.67 18.12
C ASN A 12 -10.34 -16.56 19.36
N ASN A 13 -10.14 -17.87 19.20
CA ASN A 13 -9.85 -18.80 20.28
C ASN A 13 -8.33 -19.03 20.47
N GLN A 14 -7.60 -17.93 20.57
CA GLN A 14 -6.14 -17.93 20.70
C GLN A 14 -5.72 -16.94 21.81
N PRO A 15 -4.50 -17.06 22.35
CA PRO A 15 -4.04 -16.17 23.43
C PRO A 15 -4.12 -14.69 23.10
N GLU A 16 -3.95 -14.34 21.81
CA GLU A 16 -3.94 -12.97 21.30
C GLU A 16 -5.35 -12.43 20.99
N ALA A 17 -6.42 -13.12 21.37
CA ALA A 17 -7.80 -12.71 21.10
C ALA A 17 -8.11 -11.25 21.49
N PRO A 18 -7.66 -10.73 22.65
CA PRO A 18 -7.90 -9.33 22.99
C PRO A 18 -7.24 -8.35 22.02
N LEU A 19 -6.04 -8.67 21.54
CA LEU A 19 -5.33 -7.85 20.55
C LEU A 19 -6.05 -7.87 19.19
N ILE A 20 -6.51 -9.04 18.77
CA ILE A 20 -7.27 -9.19 17.51
C ILE A 20 -8.54 -8.36 17.58
N SER A 21 -9.29 -8.45 18.69
CA SER A 21 -10.50 -7.67 18.89
C SER A 21 -10.24 -6.17 18.84
N ALA A 22 -9.15 -5.69 19.44
CA ALA A 22 -8.79 -4.29 19.45
C ALA A 22 -8.35 -3.78 18.05
N ILE A 23 -7.60 -4.59 17.31
CA ILE A 23 -7.08 -4.22 15.97
C ILE A 23 -8.18 -4.30 14.90
N LEU A 24 -9.11 -5.24 15.05
CA LEU A 24 -10.18 -5.49 14.09
C LEU A 24 -11.55 -5.04 14.61
N GLU A 25 -11.60 -4.07 15.50
CA GLU A 25 -12.85 -3.54 16.02
C GLU A 25 -13.75 -3.02 14.90
N PHE A 26 -14.90 -3.69 14.68
CA PHE A 26 -15.81 -3.38 13.58
C PHE A 26 -16.85 -2.33 13.93
N ASP A 27 -17.23 -2.25 15.20
CA ASP A 27 -18.27 -1.37 15.72
C ASP A 27 -17.66 -0.52 16.85
N ALA A 28 -16.78 0.41 16.48
CA ALA A 28 -16.32 1.43 17.42
C ALA A 28 -17.52 2.33 17.79
N TYR A 29 -18.27 1.91 18.80
CA TYR A 29 -19.36 2.69 19.34
C TYR A 29 -18.80 3.76 20.27
N ILE A 30 -19.00 4.99 19.90
CA ILE A 30 -18.71 6.15 20.78
C ILE A 30 -20.05 6.68 21.25
N ASP A 31 -20.21 6.79 22.55
CA ASP A 31 -21.42 7.33 23.14
C ASP A 31 -21.71 8.75 22.64
N ASP A 32 -22.96 9.02 22.32
CA ASP A 32 -23.40 10.33 21.82
C ASP A 32 -23.04 11.47 22.79
N GLU A 33 -23.06 11.24 24.10
CA GLU A 33 -22.66 12.21 25.11
C GLU A 33 -21.20 12.61 24.96
N VAL A 34 -20.33 11.64 24.70
CA VAL A 34 -18.87 11.88 24.45
C VAL A 34 -18.67 12.68 23.18
N LEU A 35 -19.41 12.38 22.12
CA LEU A 35 -19.35 13.14 20.86
C LEU A 35 -19.82 14.59 21.04
N ILE A 36 -20.85 14.81 21.85
CA ILE A 36 -21.35 16.15 22.16
C ILE A 36 -20.30 16.92 22.98
N GLU A 37 -19.72 16.28 23.99
CA GLU A 37 -18.67 16.90 24.82
C GLU A 37 -17.41 17.24 23.97
N GLU A 38 -16.97 16.34 23.10
CA GLU A 38 -15.88 16.58 22.16
C GLU A 38 -16.14 17.80 21.29
N LYS A 39 -17.33 17.87 20.70
CA LYS A 39 -17.75 18.99 19.86
C LYS A 39 -17.72 20.32 20.62
N GLN A 40 -18.24 20.32 21.86
CA GLN A 40 -18.26 21.51 22.71
C GLN A 40 -16.83 21.97 23.09
N LYS A 41 -15.96 21.03 23.46
CA LYS A 41 -14.56 21.35 23.79
C LYS A 41 -13.78 21.87 22.59
N ARG A 42 -13.97 21.26 21.41
CA ARG A 42 -13.36 21.75 20.17
C ARG A 42 -13.78 23.16 19.82
N ILE A 43 -15.07 23.47 19.95
CA ILE A 43 -15.60 24.81 19.67
C ILE A 43 -15.07 25.82 20.69
N LYS A 44 -15.01 25.46 21.96
CA LYS A 44 -14.67 26.37 23.05
C LYS A 44 -13.17 26.62 23.16
N ASN A 45 -12.36 25.59 23.07
CA ASN A 45 -10.94 25.62 23.43
C ASN A 45 -9.99 25.16 22.31
N GLY A 46 -10.52 24.71 21.18
CA GLY A 46 -9.71 24.07 20.10
C GLY A 46 -9.05 22.76 20.53
N SER A 47 -9.36 22.22 21.72
CA SER A 47 -8.79 20.96 22.22
C SER A 47 -9.71 19.79 21.98
N SER A 48 -9.15 18.58 21.87
CA SER A 48 -9.86 17.33 21.71
C SER A 48 -9.72 16.47 22.96
N ILE A 49 -10.78 15.77 23.37
CA ILE A 49 -10.75 14.73 24.38
C ILE A 49 -10.52 13.36 23.76
N MET A 50 -10.72 13.26 22.44
CA MET A 50 -10.51 12.03 21.68
C MET A 50 -9.08 11.93 21.14
N TYR A 51 -8.13 12.50 21.87
CA TYR A 51 -6.73 12.42 21.55
C TYR A 51 -6.27 10.95 21.69
N ASP A 52 -5.58 10.45 20.72
CA ASP A 52 -5.02 9.08 20.68
C ASP A 52 -6.01 7.92 20.48
N THR A 53 -7.28 8.18 20.23
CA THR A 53 -8.26 7.11 19.98
C THR A 53 -8.37 6.70 18.51
N THR A 54 -7.55 7.27 17.68
CA THR A 54 -7.64 7.04 16.24
C THR A 54 -6.69 5.94 15.79
N ALA A 55 -7.20 5.01 15.00
CA ALA A 55 -6.44 4.19 14.09
C ALA A 55 -5.99 2.80 14.57
N PHE A 56 -6.70 2.15 15.48
CA PHE A 56 -6.46 0.72 15.74
C PHE A 56 -7.31 -0.21 14.86
N ASN A 57 -8.28 0.32 14.14
CA ASN A 57 -9.12 -0.48 13.25
C ASN A 57 -8.46 -0.61 11.87
N PHE A 58 -7.74 -1.68 11.66
CA PHE A 58 -7.06 -1.93 10.39
C PHE A 58 -8.03 -2.17 9.23
N THR A 59 -9.21 -2.71 9.50
CA THR A 59 -10.20 -2.92 8.43
C THR A 59 -10.67 -1.60 7.86
N MET A 60 -10.90 -0.58 8.70
CA MET A 60 -11.24 0.76 8.25
C MET A 60 -10.05 1.47 7.60
N MET A 61 -8.85 1.35 8.18
CA MET A 61 -7.63 1.97 7.64
C MET A 61 -7.32 1.52 6.22
N PHE A 62 -7.45 0.22 5.96
CA PHE A 62 -7.13 -0.38 4.67
C PHE A 62 -8.37 -0.59 3.77
N GLY A 63 -9.55 -0.14 4.21
CA GLY A 63 -10.79 -0.30 3.44
C GLY A 63 -11.17 -1.75 3.17
N LEU A 64 -10.84 -2.66 4.09
CA LEU A 64 -11.10 -4.08 3.95
C LEU A 64 -12.53 -4.41 4.41
N PRO A 65 -13.34 -5.09 3.61
CA PRO A 65 -14.62 -5.60 4.06
C PRO A 65 -14.37 -6.75 5.03
N ALA A 66 -14.87 -6.63 6.25
CA ALA A 66 -14.73 -7.66 7.26
C ALA A 66 -16.01 -7.79 8.07
N ILE A 67 -16.24 -8.96 8.65
CA ILE A 67 -17.39 -9.28 9.49
C ILE A 67 -16.96 -10.14 10.68
N THR A 68 -17.59 -9.95 11.80
CA THR A 68 -17.48 -10.86 12.95
C THR A 68 -18.52 -11.98 12.84
N VAL A 69 -18.12 -13.21 13.14
CA VAL A 69 -18.98 -14.38 13.12
C VAL A 69 -18.90 -15.09 14.47
N ASP A 70 -20.01 -15.21 15.15
CA ASP A 70 -20.11 -15.82 16.50
C ASP A 70 -20.20 -17.36 16.47
N GLN A 71 -20.28 -17.93 15.27
CA GLN A 71 -20.41 -19.36 15.09
C GLN A 71 -19.16 -19.97 14.46
N LYS A 72 -18.83 -21.18 14.88
CA LYS A 72 -17.77 -21.95 14.22
C LYS A 72 -18.15 -22.22 12.77
N LEU A 73 -17.31 -21.78 11.86
CA LEU A 73 -17.50 -22.03 10.44
C LEU A 73 -17.11 -23.49 10.12
N GLU A 74 -18.07 -24.25 9.59
CA GLU A 74 -17.82 -25.58 9.03
C GLU A 74 -17.40 -25.39 7.56
N SER A 75 -16.12 -25.24 7.32
CA SER A 75 -15.56 -25.08 5.99
C SER A 75 -14.21 -25.78 5.91
N ASN A 76 -13.80 -26.12 4.70
CA ASN A 76 -12.47 -26.65 4.43
C ASN A 76 -11.45 -25.50 4.53
N LEU A 77 -11.05 -25.21 5.75
CA LEU A 77 -10.05 -24.19 6.02
C LEU A 77 -8.65 -24.74 5.71
N ILE A 78 -7.88 -23.98 5.00
CA ILE A 78 -6.45 -24.24 4.79
C ILE A 78 -5.65 -23.19 5.56
N ASN A 79 -4.50 -23.58 6.07
CA ASN A 79 -3.58 -22.61 6.65
C ASN A 79 -3.11 -21.67 5.55
N TRP A 80 -3.31 -20.37 5.76
CA TRP A 80 -2.78 -19.40 4.84
C TRP A 80 -1.25 -19.32 4.97
N ILE A 81 -0.59 -19.50 3.87
CA ILE A 81 0.85 -19.31 3.72
C ILE A 81 1.00 -18.17 2.72
N PRO A 82 1.70 -17.08 3.06
CA PRO A 82 1.97 -16.03 2.09
C PRO A 82 2.65 -16.64 0.87
N ASN A 83 2.04 -16.48 -0.30
CA ASN A 83 2.74 -16.82 -1.53
C ASN A 83 3.86 -15.81 -1.72
N PRO A 84 5.07 -16.23 -2.09
CA PRO A 84 6.10 -15.30 -2.51
C PRO A 84 5.55 -14.51 -3.72
N GLU A 85 5.76 -13.21 -3.71
CA GLU A 85 5.41 -12.38 -4.85
C GLU A 85 6.23 -12.82 -6.07
N VAL A 86 5.59 -12.82 -7.23
CA VAL A 86 6.28 -13.09 -8.48
C VAL A 86 7.02 -11.82 -8.89
N ILE A 87 8.36 -11.88 -8.84
CA ILE A 87 9.22 -10.78 -9.23
C ILE A 87 9.76 -11.08 -10.62
N GLU A 88 9.14 -10.50 -11.63
CA GLU A 88 9.59 -10.59 -13.01
C GLU A 88 10.17 -9.25 -13.43
N VAL A 89 11.48 -9.08 -13.24
CA VAL A 89 12.18 -7.89 -13.69
C VAL A 89 12.83 -8.17 -15.04
N THR A 90 12.23 -7.63 -16.10
CA THR A 90 12.73 -7.77 -17.45
C THR A 90 13.81 -6.72 -17.71
N LYS A 91 14.97 -7.15 -18.22
CA LYS A 91 16.11 -6.26 -18.49
C LYS A 91 15.81 -5.16 -19.51
N ASP A 92 15.01 -5.48 -20.51
CA ASP A 92 14.70 -4.59 -21.63
C ASP A 92 13.50 -3.68 -21.36
N ALA A 93 12.91 -3.75 -20.15
CA ALA A 93 11.83 -2.85 -19.77
C ALA A 93 12.33 -1.40 -19.67
N VAL A 94 11.47 -0.46 -20.03
CA VAL A 94 11.75 0.97 -19.90
C VAL A 94 11.33 1.52 -18.55
N ILE A 95 10.39 0.84 -17.87
CA ILE A 95 9.88 1.22 -16.55
C ILE A 95 9.69 -0.05 -15.72
N TRP A 96 10.07 0.00 -14.45
CA TRP A 96 9.73 -0.98 -13.43
C TRP A 96 8.88 -0.28 -12.38
N ALA A 97 7.73 -0.86 -12.05
CA ALA A 97 6.79 -0.20 -11.14
C ALA A 97 6.24 -1.15 -10.09
N VAL A 98 6.00 -0.58 -8.90
CA VAL A 98 5.28 -1.19 -7.78
C VAL A 98 3.97 -0.45 -7.61
N ASP A 99 2.85 -1.18 -7.51
CA ASP A 99 1.52 -0.56 -7.33
C ASP A 99 1.44 0.14 -5.96
N GLY A 100 0.86 1.34 -5.94
CA GLY A 100 0.65 2.13 -4.74
C GLY A 100 -0.39 1.55 -3.77
N LYS A 101 -1.07 0.47 -4.13
CA LYS A 101 -1.90 -0.29 -3.19
C LYS A 101 -1.08 -1.14 -2.23
N ASP A 102 0.15 -1.47 -2.60
CA ASP A 102 1.09 -2.15 -1.74
C ASP A 102 1.84 -1.12 -0.90
N ASP A 103 1.67 -1.14 0.41
CA ASP A 103 2.31 -0.21 1.35
C ASP A 103 3.84 -0.34 1.35
N ARG A 104 4.38 -1.52 0.95
CA ARG A 104 5.81 -1.75 0.76
C ARG A 104 6.41 -0.91 -0.37
N SER A 105 5.57 -0.32 -1.22
CA SER A 105 6.01 0.63 -2.27
C SER A 105 6.82 1.79 -1.70
N VAL A 106 6.50 2.24 -0.49
CA VAL A 106 7.25 3.30 0.21
C VAL A 106 8.65 2.82 0.59
N ALA A 107 8.77 1.62 1.15
CA ALA A 107 10.06 1.01 1.48
C ALA A 107 10.88 0.75 0.22
N PHE A 108 10.26 0.30 -0.86
CA PHE A 108 10.86 0.11 -2.16
C PHE A 108 11.49 1.42 -2.70
N ALA A 109 10.73 2.51 -2.68
CA ALA A 109 11.24 3.82 -3.07
C ALA A 109 12.43 4.26 -2.21
N ALA A 110 12.33 4.10 -0.88
CA ALA A 110 13.39 4.49 0.06
C ALA A 110 14.69 3.72 -0.20
N ARG A 111 14.63 2.40 -0.35
CA ARG A 111 15.80 1.55 -0.64
C ARG A 111 16.47 1.89 -1.95
N LEU A 112 15.70 2.21 -2.99
CA LEU A 112 16.23 2.64 -4.28
C LEU A 112 16.91 4.01 -4.20
N LEU A 113 16.29 4.97 -3.49
CA LEU A 113 16.90 6.28 -3.25
C LEU A 113 18.20 6.20 -2.43
N GLU A 114 18.31 5.24 -1.49
CA GLU A 114 19.57 4.98 -0.77
C GLU A 114 20.70 4.55 -1.71
N GLN A 115 20.36 3.81 -2.77
CA GLN A 115 21.29 3.36 -3.81
C GLN A 115 21.49 4.39 -4.93
N ASN A 116 21.02 5.63 -4.73
CA ASN A 116 21.08 6.73 -5.69
C ASN A 116 20.33 6.46 -7.01
N VAL A 117 19.35 5.56 -6.99
CA VAL A 117 18.43 5.36 -8.10
C VAL A 117 17.37 6.47 -8.07
N GLN A 118 17.15 7.10 -9.20
CA GLN A 118 16.08 8.08 -9.35
C GLN A 118 14.73 7.36 -9.49
N VAL A 119 13.79 7.78 -8.68
CA VAL A 119 12.47 7.15 -8.55
C VAL A 119 11.38 8.20 -8.74
N ARG A 120 10.32 7.83 -9.42
CA ARG A 120 9.12 8.67 -9.56
C ARG A 120 7.95 8.10 -8.80
N ILE A 121 7.08 8.98 -8.32
CA ILE A 121 5.78 8.63 -7.76
C ILE A 121 4.67 9.05 -8.72
N ILE A 122 3.65 8.20 -8.84
CA ILE A 122 2.48 8.46 -9.67
C ILE A 122 1.40 9.07 -8.78
N ASP A 123 1.01 10.32 -9.05
CA ASP A 123 0.03 11.04 -8.23
C ASP A 123 -1.43 10.90 -8.72
N LYS A 124 -1.64 10.14 -9.79
CA LYS A 124 -2.95 9.83 -10.36
C LYS A 124 -2.94 8.43 -10.98
N ASN A 125 -4.06 7.70 -10.88
CA ASN A 125 -4.16 6.39 -11.52
C ASN A 125 -3.72 6.46 -12.98
N SER A 126 -2.95 5.47 -13.41
CA SER A 126 -2.37 5.35 -14.75
C SER A 126 -2.56 3.94 -15.28
N ASN A 127 -2.43 3.78 -16.59
CA ASN A 127 -2.37 2.48 -17.23
C ASN A 127 -1.31 2.53 -18.32
N LEU A 128 -0.23 1.79 -18.15
CA LEU A 128 0.89 1.75 -19.07
C LEU A 128 1.02 0.32 -19.64
N SER A 129 0.95 0.18 -20.93
CA SER A 129 1.06 -1.12 -21.62
C SER A 129 0.11 -2.20 -21.02
N GLY A 130 -1.09 -1.81 -20.61
CA GLY A 130 -2.07 -2.72 -20.00
C GLY A 130 -1.92 -2.92 -18.49
N HIS A 131 -0.86 -2.43 -17.87
CA HIS A 131 -0.65 -2.48 -16.41
C HIS A 131 -1.33 -1.29 -15.75
N SER A 132 -2.34 -1.58 -14.91
CA SER A 132 -3.03 -0.57 -14.11
C SER A 132 -2.20 -0.24 -12.87
N LEU A 133 -1.86 1.03 -12.72
CA LEU A 133 -1.09 1.56 -11.61
C LEU A 133 -1.95 2.54 -10.81
N SER A 134 -2.09 2.32 -9.54
CA SER A 134 -2.86 3.18 -8.64
C SER A 134 -2.08 4.44 -8.27
N ARG A 135 -2.78 5.48 -7.85
CA ARG A 135 -2.14 6.63 -7.21
C ARG A 135 -1.26 6.15 -6.04
N GLY A 136 -0.04 6.68 -5.95
CA GLY A 136 0.95 6.25 -4.97
C GLY A 136 1.92 5.21 -5.51
N SER A 137 1.71 4.68 -6.72
CA SER A 137 2.64 3.75 -7.34
C SER A 137 4.01 4.38 -7.53
N VAL A 138 5.03 3.56 -7.35
CA VAL A 138 6.43 3.92 -7.48
C VAL A 138 6.98 3.38 -8.78
N ALA A 139 7.63 4.21 -9.56
CA ALA A 139 8.18 3.86 -10.86
C ALA A 139 9.68 4.21 -10.95
N VAL A 140 10.46 3.26 -11.43
CA VAL A 140 11.86 3.43 -11.82
C VAL A 140 11.92 3.48 -13.34
N ILE A 141 12.43 4.58 -13.86
CA ILE A 141 12.48 4.81 -15.31
C ILE A 141 13.94 4.72 -15.78
N ALA A 142 14.20 3.89 -16.78
CA ALA A 142 15.55 3.67 -17.29
C ALA A 142 16.21 4.98 -17.75
N MET A 143 15.46 5.85 -18.41
CA MET A 143 15.96 7.16 -18.89
C MET A 143 16.35 8.13 -17.79
N ASP A 144 15.76 8.03 -16.61
CA ASP A 144 16.14 8.86 -15.46
C ASP A 144 17.45 8.37 -14.81
N ASN A 145 17.87 7.16 -15.11
CA ASN A 145 19.02 6.47 -14.50
C ASN A 145 20.11 6.05 -15.53
N PRO A 146 20.59 6.94 -16.40
CA PRO A 146 21.46 6.58 -17.53
C PRO A 146 22.83 6.05 -17.09
N SER A 147 23.26 6.34 -15.87
CA SER A 147 24.55 5.90 -15.33
C SER A 147 24.48 4.53 -14.64
N ALA A 148 23.31 3.95 -14.45
CA ALA A 148 23.11 2.69 -13.77
C ALA A 148 23.07 1.53 -14.78
N ASN A 149 24.24 0.96 -15.10
CA ASN A 149 24.34 -0.15 -16.08
C ASN A 149 23.60 -1.44 -15.67
N ASN A 150 23.34 -1.62 -14.38
CA ASN A 150 22.70 -2.79 -13.78
C ASN A 150 21.39 -2.43 -13.07
N LEU A 151 20.67 -1.44 -13.57
CA LEU A 151 19.47 -0.92 -12.93
C LEU A 151 18.41 -2.01 -12.65
N HIS A 152 18.20 -2.93 -13.59
CA HIS A 152 17.28 -4.05 -13.43
C HIS A 152 17.67 -4.97 -12.28
N GLU A 153 18.97 -5.27 -12.09
CA GLU A 153 19.47 -6.10 -10.98
C GLU A 153 19.23 -5.42 -9.62
N ILE A 154 19.42 -4.08 -9.56
CA ILE A 154 19.15 -3.30 -8.35
C ILE A 154 17.66 -3.36 -8.02
N VAL A 155 16.79 -3.15 -9.01
CA VAL A 155 15.34 -3.21 -8.84
C VAL A 155 14.91 -4.61 -8.38
N GLU A 156 15.42 -5.66 -9.02
CA GLU A 156 15.12 -7.05 -8.67
C GLU A 156 15.57 -7.39 -7.25
N SER A 157 16.78 -7.01 -6.87
CA SER A 157 17.32 -7.25 -5.52
C SER A 157 16.46 -6.57 -4.45
N VAL A 158 16.11 -5.29 -4.65
CA VAL A 158 15.29 -4.55 -3.68
C VAL A 158 13.88 -5.14 -3.60
N ALA A 159 13.31 -5.55 -4.73
CA ALA A 159 12.00 -6.18 -4.77
C ALA A 159 11.99 -7.52 -4.04
N ALA A 160 13.03 -8.34 -4.21
CA ALA A 160 13.19 -9.61 -3.54
C ALA A 160 13.34 -9.44 -2.01
N ASP A 161 14.19 -8.50 -1.57
CA ASP A 161 14.40 -8.21 -0.15
C ASP A 161 13.12 -7.78 0.56
N LEU A 162 12.25 -7.06 -0.13
CA LEU A 162 10.98 -6.57 0.41
C LEU A 162 9.79 -7.50 0.12
N ASN A 163 10.01 -8.55 -0.68
CA ASN A 163 8.97 -9.44 -1.19
C ASN A 163 7.79 -8.67 -1.80
N VAL A 164 8.10 -7.71 -2.69
CA VAL A 164 7.12 -6.84 -3.35
C VAL A 164 7.03 -7.16 -4.84
N SER A 165 5.81 -7.21 -5.38
CA SER A 165 5.59 -7.46 -6.80
C SER A 165 6.00 -6.25 -7.65
N VAL A 166 6.81 -6.49 -8.67
CA VAL A 166 7.23 -5.48 -9.64
C VAL A 166 6.66 -5.82 -11.00
N VAL A 167 6.08 -4.84 -11.67
CA VAL A 167 5.69 -4.96 -13.09
C VAL A 167 6.73 -4.32 -13.99
N SER A 168 7.13 -5.05 -15.03
CA SER A 168 8.02 -4.57 -16.09
C SER A 168 7.20 -4.04 -17.25
N ILE A 169 7.46 -2.80 -17.66
CA ILE A 169 6.66 -2.05 -18.63
C ILE A 169 7.57 -1.68 -19.82
N GLU A 170 7.18 -2.13 -21.00
CA GLU A 170 7.95 -1.93 -22.22
C GLU A 170 7.71 -0.57 -22.89
N SER A 171 6.58 0.07 -22.60
CA SER A 171 6.21 1.35 -23.15
C SER A 171 5.57 2.26 -22.12
N GLY A 172 6.03 3.50 -22.07
CA GLY A 172 5.49 4.52 -21.17
C GLY A 172 4.20 5.20 -21.65
N PHE A 173 3.65 4.78 -22.78
CA PHE A 173 2.42 5.33 -23.30
C PHE A 173 1.20 4.61 -22.75
N GLY A 174 0.20 5.40 -22.37
CA GLY A 174 -1.10 4.93 -21.90
C GLY A 174 -2.24 5.41 -22.81
N PRO A 175 -3.49 5.06 -22.45
CA PRO A 175 -4.68 5.61 -23.10
C PRO A 175 -4.75 7.13 -22.97
N LYS A 176 -5.30 7.83 -23.97
CA LYS A 176 -5.37 9.31 -24.01
C LYS A 176 -5.94 9.98 -22.74
N GLU A 177 -6.76 9.27 -22.00
CA GLU A 177 -7.45 9.80 -20.81
C GLU A 177 -6.64 9.63 -19.50
N LEU A 178 -5.56 8.86 -19.54
CA LEU A 178 -4.73 8.56 -18.39
C LEU A 178 -3.31 9.13 -18.57
N PRO A 179 -2.61 9.42 -17.46
CA PRO A 179 -1.27 9.98 -17.53
C PRO A 179 -0.25 9.03 -18.18
N ASP A 180 0.57 9.57 -19.06
CA ASP A 180 1.79 8.95 -19.58
C ASP A 180 2.98 9.22 -18.65
N TRP A 181 4.03 8.41 -18.74
CA TRP A 181 5.23 8.51 -17.91
C TRP A 181 5.97 9.85 -18.04
N GLY A 182 5.91 10.51 -19.17
CA GLY A 182 6.48 11.83 -19.40
C GLY A 182 5.64 13.00 -18.88
N GLY A 183 4.43 12.73 -18.38
CA GLY A 183 3.50 13.73 -17.92
C GLY A 183 3.78 14.22 -16.50
N ARG A 184 3.13 15.34 -16.13
CA ARG A 184 3.27 16.01 -14.84
C ARG A 184 2.86 15.13 -13.63
N HIS A 185 2.19 14.02 -13.88
CA HIS A 185 1.70 13.11 -12.86
C HIS A 185 2.72 12.06 -12.40
N PHE A 186 3.87 11.97 -13.09
CA PHE A 186 5.02 11.16 -12.72
C PHE A 186 6.09 12.05 -12.08
N ARG A 187 6.01 12.26 -10.79
CA ARG A 187 6.85 13.21 -10.06
C ARG A 187 8.10 12.55 -9.54
N LEU A 188 9.25 13.17 -9.83
CA LEU A 188 10.54 12.73 -9.29
C LEU A 188 10.56 12.89 -7.76
N LEU A 189 10.88 11.82 -7.07
CA LEU A 189 11.12 11.84 -5.63
C LEU A 189 12.52 12.40 -5.34
N LYS A 190 12.59 13.21 -4.29
CA LYS A 190 13.86 13.72 -3.78
C LYS A 190 14.20 12.97 -2.49
N LYS A 191 15.46 12.53 -2.38
CA LYS A 191 15.98 11.98 -1.14
C LYS A 191 15.86 13.05 -0.04
N PRO A 192 15.18 12.75 1.08
CA PRO A 192 15.07 13.72 2.17
C PRO A 192 16.45 14.03 2.76
N GLN A 193 16.69 15.32 3.01
CA GLN A 193 17.88 15.79 3.72
C GLN A 193 17.44 16.24 5.10
N ILE A 194 17.86 15.52 6.11
CA ILE A 194 17.55 15.83 7.52
C ILE A 194 18.77 16.50 8.12
N ALA A 195 18.64 17.75 8.54
CA ALA A 195 19.62 18.42 9.38
C ALA A 195 19.34 18.04 10.84
N ILE A 196 20.34 17.54 11.55
CA ILE A 196 20.31 17.24 12.99
C ILE A 196 21.04 18.36 13.72
#